data_5bb8ec96eaed51ac5e6ad6128bcd2e2d
#
_entry.id   5bb8ec96eaed51ac5e6ad6128bcd2e2d
#
_cell.length_a   1.000
_cell.length_b   1.000
_cell.length_c   1.000
_cell.angle_alpha   90.00
_cell.angle_beta   90.00
_cell.angle_gamma   90.00
#
_symmetry.space_group_name_H-M   'P 1'
#
loop_
_entity.id
_entity.type
_entity.pdbx_description
1 polymer ?
#
loop_
_entity_poly.entity_id
_entity_poly.type
_entity_poly.pdbx_seq_one_letter_code
_entity_poly.pdbx_strand_id
1 'polypeptide(L)'
;MVIHSETRLRLPDLLKGVAVVLMVQVHLTELFASPDFYESLVGRISLFLGGPPAAPVFMAAMGYFIAKADGNPASLMLRGLKLIGLGFLLNIGLNAHLLVKIIQGTFTGIDPWTYIFGVDILFLAGLSLIFIALFQPVFKKHLIAWFGLLLVAASANHWLPTYSGDNSAIHFVQAYFFGEAHWSYFPLFPWLSYPLGGYLFYLVEKTPFFQHIKARAGLFWLVLSVILAASLMYGFRISTQLEAYYHHDVLFVLWTFAFVTWWLLSWQQMEKWIPENRVFRYLRFCGKNVTVFYIIQWLLIGNIATALYRSQSPLQWFIWLIIILIASSLLTKGYLLVRKKASCKL
;
A
#
# COMPACT_ATOMS: atom_id res chain seq x y z
N MET A 1 0.74 -34.93 -16.94
CA MET A 1 0.45 -33.51 -17.14
C MET A 1 1.47 -32.71 -16.33
N VAL A 2 2.60 -32.32 -16.96
CA VAL A 2 3.68 -31.60 -16.27
C VAL A 2 3.21 -30.18 -16.09
N ILE A 3 2.88 -29.80 -14.85
CA ILE A 3 2.61 -28.43 -14.45
C ILE A 3 3.97 -27.70 -14.56
N HIS A 4 4.16 -26.94 -15.64
CA HIS A 4 5.24 -25.97 -15.71
C HIS A 4 5.04 -25.01 -14.54
N SER A 5 5.83 -25.15 -13.49
CA SER A 5 5.96 -24.14 -12.46
C SER A 5 6.57 -22.92 -13.15
N GLU A 6 5.72 -21.97 -13.56
CA GLU A 6 6.21 -20.64 -13.94
C GLU A 6 7.14 -20.18 -12.83
N THR A 7 8.39 -19.94 -13.18
CA THR A 7 9.39 -19.44 -12.22
C THR A 7 8.88 -18.14 -11.63
N ARG A 8 8.41 -18.20 -10.39
CA ARG A 8 7.88 -17.05 -9.67
C ARG A 8 8.92 -15.93 -9.68
N LEU A 9 8.49 -14.73 -10.09
CA LEU A 9 9.37 -13.57 -10.18
C LEU A 9 9.91 -13.21 -8.79
N ARG A 10 11.23 -13.24 -8.61
CA ARG A 10 11.90 -13.00 -7.32
C ARG A 10 11.85 -11.54 -6.89
N LEU A 11 12.10 -10.62 -7.82
CA LEU A 11 12.16 -9.18 -7.56
C LEU A 11 10.85 -8.59 -7.05
N PRO A 12 9.65 -8.87 -7.61
CA PRO A 12 8.39 -8.39 -7.03
C PRO A 12 8.14 -8.89 -5.60
N ASP A 13 8.52 -10.11 -5.26
CA ASP A 13 8.40 -10.60 -3.89
C ASP A 13 9.38 -9.90 -2.94
N LEU A 14 10.56 -9.53 -3.42
CA LEU A 14 11.53 -8.74 -2.65
C LEU A 14 11.00 -7.32 -2.38
N LEU A 15 10.54 -6.62 -3.43
CA LEU A 15 10.00 -5.26 -3.32
C LEU A 15 8.79 -5.20 -2.37
N LYS A 16 7.84 -6.13 -2.50
CA LYS A 16 6.71 -6.22 -1.59
C LYS A 16 7.15 -6.52 -0.15
N GLY A 17 8.20 -7.32 0.04
CA GLY A 17 8.73 -7.62 1.36
C GLY A 17 9.41 -6.42 2.02
N VAL A 18 10.17 -5.64 1.26
CA VAL A 18 10.71 -4.36 1.73
C VAL A 18 9.57 -3.43 2.13
N ALA A 19 8.56 -3.28 1.26
CA ALA A 19 7.41 -2.45 1.54
C ALA A 19 6.64 -2.90 2.81
N VAL A 20 6.55 -4.22 3.09
CA VAL A 20 5.97 -4.73 4.36
C VAL A 20 6.75 -4.23 5.58
N VAL A 21 8.08 -4.32 5.56
CA VAL A 21 8.91 -3.86 6.69
C VAL A 21 8.77 -2.34 6.88
N LEU A 22 8.80 -1.59 5.78
CA LEU A 22 8.63 -0.15 5.78
C LEU A 22 7.22 0.27 6.27
N MET A 23 6.21 -0.50 5.96
CA MET A 23 4.84 -0.30 6.43
C MET A 23 4.73 -0.53 7.95
N VAL A 24 5.33 -1.59 8.49
CA VAL A 24 5.32 -1.84 9.95
C VAL A 24 5.99 -0.68 10.69
N GLN A 25 7.14 -0.22 10.23
CA GLN A 25 7.87 0.86 10.88
C GLN A 25 7.11 2.19 10.85
N VAL A 26 6.42 2.52 9.74
CA VAL A 26 5.67 3.78 9.66
C VAL A 26 4.42 3.74 10.55
N HIS A 27 3.68 2.64 10.60
CA HIS A 27 2.53 2.51 11.50
C HIS A 27 2.93 2.65 12.98
N LEU A 28 4.10 2.14 13.35
CA LEU A 28 4.64 2.37 14.69
C LEU A 28 5.03 3.84 14.90
N THR A 29 5.55 4.52 13.88
CA THR A 29 5.87 5.94 13.98
C THR A 29 4.60 6.78 14.13
N GLU A 30 3.56 6.50 13.36
CA GLU A 30 2.29 7.23 13.44
C GLU A 30 1.57 7.04 14.77
N LEU A 31 1.59 5.83 15.31
CA LEU A 31 0.76 5.46 16.45
C LEU A 31 1.50 5.41 17.78
N PHE A 32 2.80 5.07 17.79
CA PHE A 32 3.54 4.86 19.04
C PHE A 32 4.51 5.99 19.34
N ALA A 33 5.16 6.61 18.32
CA ALA A 33 6.20 7.61 18.55
C ALA A 33 5.67 8.81 19.35
N SER A 34 6.44 9.23 20.37
CA SER A 34 6.16 10.47 21.10
C SER A 34 6.15 11.67 20.12
N PRO A 35 5.44 12.77 20.44
CA PRO A 35 5.39 13.94 19.55
C PRO A 35 6.78 14.45 19.15
N ASP A 36 7.71 14.55 20.10
CA ASP A 36 9.08 15.00 19.83
C ASP A 36 9.83 14.06 18.88
N PHE A 37 9.65 12.75 19.03
CA PHE A 37 10.24 11.77 18.12
C PHE A 37 9.58 11.80 16.75
N TYR A 38 8.27 11.90 16.68
CA TYR A 38 7.51 11.98 15.43
C TYR A 38 7.98 13.17 14.57
N GLU A 39 8.15 14.35 15.18
CA GLU A 39 8.60 15.58 14.50
C GLU A 39 10.11 15.62 14.24
N SER A 40 10.88 14.73 14.84
CA SER A 40 12.33 14.65 14.62
C SER A 40 12.66 14.29 13.17
N LEU A 41 13.91 14.53 12.75
CA LEU A 41 14.39 14.12 11.42
C LEU A 41 14.23 12.59 11.21
N VAL A 42 14.48 11.79 12.26
CA VAL A 42 14.34 10.31 12.18
C VAL A 42 12.88 9.91 12.01
N GLY A 43 11.96 10.53 12.74
CA GLY A 43 10.51 10.33 12.57
C GLY A 43 10.05 10.69 11.15
N ARG A 44 10.47 11.83 10.64
CA ARG A 44 10.16 12.28 9.26
C ARG A 44 10.75 11.34 8.20
N ILE A 45 11.98 10.87 8.37
CA ILE A 45 12.57 9.85 7.47
C ILE A 45 11.74 8.58 7.52
N SER A 46 11.28 8.17 8.70
CA SER A 46 10.39 7.01 8.87
C SER A 46 9.08 7.18 8.09
N LEU A 47 8.42 8.34 8.18
CA LEU A 47 7.22 8.66 7.41
C LEU A 47 7.48 8.60 5.89
N PHE A 48 8.57 9.21 5.43
CA PHE A 48 8.97 9.17 4.02
C PHE A 48 9.18 7.73 3.53
N LEU A 49 9.87 6.89 4.29
CA LEU A 49 10.13 5.49 3.94
C LEU A 49 8.86 4.64 3.96
N GLY A 50 7.89 4.97 4.81
CA GLY A 50 6.56 4.33 4.81
C GLY A 50 5.62 4.84 3.72
N GLY A 51 5.94 5.96 3.09
CA GLY A 51 5.16 6.58 2.02
C GLY A 51 5.47 5.99 0.64
N PRO A 52 6.20 6.69 -0.24
CA PRO A 52 6.40 6.32 -1.66
C PRO A 52 6.93 4.90 -1.90
N PRO A 53 7.86 4.32 -1.11
CA PRO A 53 8.34 2.96 -1.32
C PRO A 53 7.44 1.86 -0.75
N ALA A 54 6.33 2.18 -0.08
CA ALA A 54 5.42 1.20 0.51
C ALA A 54 4.08 1.09 -0.24
N ALA A 55 3.09 1.91 0.07
CA ALA A 55 1.74 1.80 -0.48
C ALA A 55 1.69 1.89 -2.02
N PRO A 56 2.35 2.85 -2.70
CA PRO A 56 2.41 2.90 -4.17
C PRO A 56 3.02 1.65 -4.79
N VAL A 57 4.07 1.07 -4.18
CA VAL A 57 4.71 -0.17 -4.67
C VAL A 57 3.74 -1.35 -4.58
N PHE A 58 2.97 -1.49 -3.47
CA PHE A 58 1.95 -2.54 -3.36
C PHE A 58 0.88 -2.39 -4.41
N MET A 59 0.35 -1.19 -4.59
CA MET A 59 -0.74 -0.93 -5.52
C MET A 59 -0.29 -1.09 -6.98
N ALA A 60 0.90 -0.63 -7.34
CA ALA A 60 1.48 -0.84 -8.66
C ALA A 60 1.74 -2.34 -8.94
N ALA A 61 2.32 -3.07 -7.97
CA ALA A 61 2.50 -4.50 -8.10
C ALA A 61 1.16 -5.24 -8.27
N MET A 62 0.11 -4.85 -7.52
CA MET A 62 -1.23 -5.43 -7.67
C MET A 62 -1.75 -5.22 -9.10
N GLY A 63 -1.70 -4.00 -9.63
CA GLY A 63 -2.14 -3.70 -10.99
C GLY A 63 -1.38 -4.48 -12.07
N TYR A 64 -0.06 -4.59 -11.92
CA TYR A 64 0.78 -5.40 -12.81
C TYR A 64 0.33 -6.88 -12.84
N PHE A 65 0.10 -7.48 -11.68
CA PHE A 65 -0.32 -8.88 -11.61
C PHE A 65 -1.77 -9.11 -12.06
N ILE A 66 -2.66 -8.13 -11.93
CA ILE A 66 -4.02 -8.18 -12.50
C ILE A 66 -3.91 -8.24 -14.02
N ALA A 67 -3.14 -7.34 -14.64
CA ALA A 67 -2.93 -7.33 -16.09
C ALA A 67 -2.25 -8.62 -16.59
N LYS A 68 -1.28 -9.15 -15.84
CA LYS A 68 -0.57 -10.38 -16.16
C LYS A 68 -1.47 -11.61 -16.11
N ALA A 69 -2.37 -11.67 -15.13
CA ALA A 69 -3.29 -12.80 -14.95
C ALA A 69 -4.37 -12.87 -16.03
N ASP A 70 -4.68 -11.75 -16.67
CA ASP A 70 -5.73 -11.62 -17.71
C ASP A 70 -7.06 -12.32 -17.31
N GLY A 71 -7.43 -12.09 -16.03
CA GLY A 71 -8.50 -12.83 -15.38
C GLY A 71 -9.89 -12.37 -15.78
N ASN A 72 -10.91 -13.23 -15.56
CA ASN A 72 -12.31 -12.91 -15.80
C ASN A 72 -12.76 -11.71 -14.92
N PRO A 73 -13.38 -10.66 -15.49
CA PRO A 73 -13.88 -9.50 -14.76
C PRO A 73 -14.77 -9.84 -13.56
N ALA A 74 -15.67 -10.80 -13.69
CA ALA A 74 -16.54 -11.23 -12.57
C ALA A 74 -15.74 -11.80 -11.39
N SER A 75 -14.66 -12.53 -11.67
CA SER A 75 -13.75 -13.03 -10.62
C SER A 75 -12.99 -11.90 -9.94
N LEU A 76 -12.58 -10.87 -10.69
CA LEU A 76 -11.93 -9.67 -10.14
C LEU A 76 -12.89 -8.88 -9.24
N MET A 77 -14.14 -8.68 -9.69
CA MET A 77 -15.18 -8.02 -8.88
C MET A 77 -15.43 -8.77 -7.56
N LEU A 78 -15.60 -10.10 -7.62
CA LEU A 78 -15.79 -10.90 -6.40
C LEU A 78 -14.59 -10.81 -5.45
N ARG A 79 -13.36 -10.78 -5.99
CA ARG A 79 -12.15 -10.57 -5.18
C ARG A 79 -12.14 -9.16 -4.56
N GLY A 80 -12.56 -8.15 -5.30
CA GLY A 80 -12.70 -6.78 -4.82
C GLY A 80 -13.67 -6.68 -3.64
N LEU A 81 -14.87 -7.27 -3.79
CA LEU A 81 -15.88 -7.32 -2.71
C LEU A 81 -15.35 -8.06 -1.47
N LYS A 82 -14.63 -9.16 -1.65
CA LYS A 82 -14.00 -9.88 -0.53
C LYS A 82 -12.97 -9.03 0.21
N LEU A 83 -12.18 -8.21 -0.52
CA LEU A 83 -11.21 -7.31 0.11
C LEU A 83 -11.90 -6.18 0.88
N ILE A 84 -12.98 -5.62 0.35
CA ILE A 84 -13.78 -4.61 1.05
C ILE A 84 -14.36 -5.20 2.35
N GLY A 85 -14.99 -6.37 2.28
CA GLY A 85 -15.49 -7.07 3.48
C GLY A 85 -14.38 -7.38 4.49
N LEU A 86 -13.19 -7.77 4.01
CA LEU A 86 -12.03 -8.01 4.87
C LEU A 86 -11.52 -6.69 5.49
N GLY A 87 -11.60 -5.55 4.78
CA GLY A 87 -11.28 -4.23 5.30
C GLY A 87 -12.16 -3.86 6.49
N PHE A 88 -13.48 -4.05 6.39
CA PHE A 88 -14.39 -3.82 7.53
C PHE A 88 -14.08 -4.72 8.71
N LEU A 89 -13.84 -6.01 8.48
CA LEU A 89 -13.46 -6.93 9.55
C LEU A 89 -12.14 -6.53 10.20
N LEU A 90 -11.19 -6.08 9.40
CA LEU A 90 -9.91 -5.60 9.91
C LEU A 90 -10.08 -4.33 10.74
N ASN A 91 -10.85 -3.34 10.27
CA ASN A 91 -11.10 -2.12 11.01
C ASN A 91 -11.70 -2.39 12.40
N ILE A 92 -12.69 -3.28 12.48
CA ILE A 92 -13.27 -3.71 13.76
C ILE A 92 -12.19 -4.40 14.61
N GLY A 93 -11.43 -5.33 14.02
CA GLY A 93 -10.43 -6.12 14.75
C GLY A 93 -9.24 -5.31 15.26
N LEU A 94 -8.67 -4.41 14.45
CA LEU A 94 -7.53 -3.59 14.85
C LEU A 94 -7.90 -2.52 15.89
N ASN A 95 -9.15 -2.06 15.89
CA ASN A 95 -9.68 -1.09 16.84
C ASN A 95 -10.46 -1.75 17.99
N ALA A 96 -10.45 -3.08 18.13
CA ALA A 96 -11.27 -3.79 19.11
C ALA A 96 -11.05 -3.28 20.55
N HIS A 97 -9.80 -3.08 20.96
CA HIS A 97 -9.48 -2.52 22.27
C HIS A 97 -10.02 -1.09 22.44
N LEU A 98 -9.86 -0.23 21.45
CA LEU A 98 -10.38 1.14 21.45
C LEU A 98 -11.93 1.14 21.53
N LEU A 99 -12.61 0.34 20.72
CA LEU A 99 -14.06 0.25 20.70
C LEU A 99 -14.61 -0.23 22.06
N VAL A 100 -13.96 -1.21 22.70
CA VAL A 100 -14.30 -1.65 24.06
C VAL A 100 -14.18 -0.50 25.04
N LYS A 101 -13.10 0.29 25.00
CA LYS A 101 -12.88 1.46 25.88
C LYS A 101 -13.91 2.56 25.66
N ILE A 102 -14.36 2.78 24.43
CA ILE A 102 -15.46 3.73 24.10
C ILE A 102 -16.78 3.23 24.71
N ILE A 103 -17.13 1.95 24.50
CA ILE A 103 -18.36 1.34 25.07
C ILE A 103 -18.36 1.39 26.60
N GLN A 104 -17.21 1.19 27.24
CA GLN A 104 -17.06 1.30 28.69
C GLN A 104 -17.08 2.74 29.23
N GLY A 105 -17.17 3.76 28.34
CA GLY A 105 -17.16 5.17 28.73
C GLY A 105 -15.78 5.68 29.21
N THR A 106 -14.70 4.89 29.02
CA THR A 106 -13.33 5.30 29.37
C THR A 106 -12.82 6.40 28.45
N PHE A 107 -13.17 6.33 27.17
CA PHE A 107 -12.88 7.36 26.16
C PHE A 107 -14.20 8.01 25.73
N THR A 108 -14.35 9.30 26.02
CA THR A 108 -15.51 10.12 25.66
C THR A 108 -15.16 11.06 24.52
N GLY A 109 -16.16 11.41 23.68
CA GLY A 109 -15.96 12.36 22.58
C GLY A 109 -15.28 11.79 21.34
N ILE A 110 -15.04 10.47 21.28
CA ILE A 110 -14.49 9.77 20.13
C ILE A 110 -15.65 9.14 19.36
N ASP A 111 -15.79 9.50 18.07
CA ASP A 111 -16.77 8.86 17.19
C ASP A 111 -16.27 7.49 16.73
N PRO A 112 -16.90 6.36 17.16
CA PRO A 112 -16.49 5.02 16.77
C PRO A 112 -16.64 4.74 15.28
N TRP A 113 -17.53 5.44 14.58
CA TRP A 113 -17.78 5.20 13.16
C TRP A 113 -16.60 5.58 12.27
N THR A 114 -15.80 6.58 12.66
CA THR A 114 -14.57 6.96 11.93
C THR A 114 -13.52 5.84 11.95
N TYR A 115 -13.53 4.99 12.98
CA TYR A 115 -12.64 3.82 13.09
C TYR A 115 -13.20 2.59 12.37
N ILE A 116 -14.52 2.40 12.36
CA ILE A 116 -15.17 1.28 11.68
C ILE A 116 -15.17 1.50 10.17
N PHE A 117 -15.47 2.72 9.73
CA PHE A 117 -15.56 3.10 8.32
C PHE A 117 -14.28 3.78 7.79
N GLY A 118 -13.19 3.79 8.56
CA GLY A 118 -11.91 4.30 8.11
C GLY A 118 -11.46 3.67 6.79
N VAL A 119 -10.99 4.48 5.87
CA VAL A 119 -10.64 4.03 4.51
C VAL A 119 -9.16 3.66 4.46
N ASP A 120 -8.87 2.37 4.55
CA ASP A 120 -7.52 1.83 4.47
C ASP A 120 -7.20 1.24 3.08
N ILE A 121 -5.99 0.71 2.92
CA ILE A 121 -5.49 0.18 1.64
C ILE A 121 -6.26 -1.06 1.16
N LEU A 122 -6.97 -1.81 2.03
CA LEU A 122 -7.79 -2.95 1.59
C LEU A 122 -9.04 -2.48 0.84
N PHE A 123 -9.64 -1.36 1.26
CA PHE A 123 -10.74 -0.73 0.52
C PHE A 123 -10.26 -0.21 -0.82
N LEU A 124 -9.13 0.51 -0.85
CA LEU A 124 -8.52 0.94 -2.10
C LEU A 124 -8.25 -0.24 -3.03
N ALA A 125 -7.65 -1.32 -2.53
CA ALA A 125 -7.38 -2.52 -3.32
C ALA A 125 -8.68 -3.15 -3.86
N GLY A 126 -9.70 -3.26 -3.01
CA GLY A 126 -11.00 -3.81 -3.39
C GLY A 126 -11.70 -2.97 -4.45
N LEU A 127 -11.80 -1.65 -4.25
CA LEU A 127 -12.39 -0.72 -5.21
C LEU A 127 -11.60 -0.69 -6.52
N SER A 128 -10.26 -0.71 -6.47
CA SER A 128 -9.41 -0.76 -7.66
C SER A 128 -9.64 -2.02 -8.49
N LEU A 129 -9.82 -3.19 -7.86
CA LEU A 129 -10.15 -4.44 -8.55
C LEU A 129 -11.50 -4.33 -9.27
N ILE A 130 -12.51 -3.79 -8.59
CA ILE A 130 -13.85 -3.58 -9.17
C ILE A 130 -13.76 -2.60 -10.34
N PHE A 131 -13.06 -1.49 -10.16
CA PHE A 131 -12.92 -0.47 -11.19
C PHE A 131 -12.20 -1.00 -12.42
N ILE A 132 -11.07 -1.69 -12.26
CA ILE A 132 -10.35 -2.34 -13.37
C ILE A 132 -11.26 -3.37 -14.06
N ALA A 133 -12.00 -4.18 -13.30
CA ALA A 133 -12.91 -5.19 -13.85
C ALA A 133 -14.02 -4.59 -14.72
N LEU A 134 -14.53 -3.40 -14.38
CA LEU A 134 -15.55 -2.69 -15.17
C LEU A 134 -15.00 -2.19 -16.51
N PHE A 135 -13.77 -1.68 -16.54
CA PHE A 135 -13.17 -1.10 -17.74
C PHE A 135 -12.44 -2.12 -18.62
N GLN A 136 -11.98 -3.24 -18.05
CA GLN A 136 -11.23 -4.27 -18.78
C GLN A 136 -11.94 -4.80 -20.03
N PRO A 137 -13.26 -5.12 -20.03
CA PRO A 137 -13.97 -5.60 -21.22
C PRO A 137 -14.05 -4.55 -22.33
N VAL A 138 -14.13 -3.26 -21.96
CA VAL A 138 -14.28 -2.12 -22.88
C VAL A 138 -12.92 -1.73 -23.46
N PHE A 139 -11.93 -1.53 -22.60
CA PHE A 139 -10.62 -1.03 -23.02
C PHE A 139 -9.68 -2.13 -23.53
N LYS A 140 -9.90 -3.39 -23.12
CA LYS A 140 -9.04 -4.51 -23.52
C LYS A 140 -7.55 -4.17 -23.32
N LYS A 141 -6.75 -4.16 -24.39
CA LYS A 141 -5.32 -3.80 -24.39
C LYS A 141 -5.02 -2.42 -24.98
N HIS A 142 -6.02 -1.54 -25.09
CA HIS A 142 -5.84 -0.19 -25.61
C HIS A 142 -5.08 0.71 -24.63
N LEU A 143 -3.79 0.90 -24.86
CA LEU A 143 -2.88 1.67 -24.00
C LEU A 143 -3.37 3.10 -23.75
N ILE A 144 -3.85 3.78 -24.80
CA ILE A 144 -4.31 5.18 -24.72
C ILE A 144 -5.52 5.30 -23.79
N ALA A 145 -6.46 4.35 -23.84
CA ALA A 145 -7.64 4.36 -22.98
C ALA A 145 -7.25 4.16 -21.49
N TRP A 146 -6.37 3.21 -21.18
CA TRP A 146 -5.86 2.99 -19.84
C TRP A 146 -5.03 4.18 -19.34
N PHE A 147 -4.23 4.80 -20.21
CA PHE A 147 -3.46 6.00 -19.85
C PHE A 147 -4.39 7.19 -19.58
N GLY A 148 -5.41 7.41 -20.41
CA GLY A 148 -6.43 8.42 -20.17
C GLY A 148 -7.15 8.21 -18.83
N LEU A 149 -7.51 6.96 -18.50
CA LEU A 149 -8.12 6.61 -17.21
C LEU A 149 -7.18 6.89 -16.03
N LEU A 150 -5.88 6.61 -16.19
CA LEU A 150 -4.87 6.94 -15.17
C LEU A 150 -4.81 8.45 -14.92
N LEU A 151 -4.78 9.27 -15.98
CA LEU A 151 -4.76 10.73 -15.83
C LEU A 151 -6.02 11.25 -15.16
N VAL A 152 -7.20 10.73 -15.52
CA VAL A 152 -8.47 11.07 -14.86
C VAL A 152 -8.40 10.67 -13.37
N ALA A 153 -7.93 9.45 -13.05
CA ALA A 153 -7.81 9.02 -11.67
C ALA A 153 -6.86 9.89 -10.86
N ALA A 154 -5.71 10.29 -11.43
CA ALA A 154 -4.71 11.12 -10.77
C ALA A 154 -5.21 12.56 -10.50
N SER A 155 -6.10 13.09 -11.35
CA SER A 155 -6.59 14.46 -11.25
C SER A 155 -8.00 14.59 -10.66
N ALA A 156 -8.70 13.47 -10.44
CA ALA A 156 -10.11 13.47 -10.07
C ALA A 156 -10.42 14.24 -8.78
N ASN A 157 -9.55 14.17 -7.79
CA ASN A 157 -9.72 14.92 -6.53
C ASN A 157 -9.84 16.43 -6.74
N HIS A 158 -9.25 16.95 -7.82
CA HIS A 158 -9.29 18.39 -8.15
C HIS A 158 -10.65 18.80 -8.76
N TRP A 159 -11.36 17.86 -9.39
CA TRP A 159 -12.59 18.16 -10.15
C TRP A 159 -13.86 17.76 -9.40
N LEU A 160 -13.75 16.81 -8.47
CA LEU A 160 -14.91 16.26 -7.77
C LEU A 160 -15.28 17.18 -6.61
N PRO A 161 -16.55 17.64 -6.54
CA PRO A 161 -17.00 18.52 -5.47
C PRO A 161 -17.10 17.75 -4.16
N THR A 162 -16.50 18.27 -3.09
CA THR A 162 -16.68 17.74 -1.75
C THR A 162 -18.08 18.05 -1.24
N TYR A 163 -18.77 17.04 -0.72
CA TYR A 163 -20.07 17.22 -0.10
C TYR A 163 -19.95 18.03 1.18
N SER A 164 -20.75 19.09 1.28
CA SER A 164 -20.76 20.04 2.41
C SER A 164 -22.04 19.99 3.26
N GLY A 165 -22.93 19.02 3.02
CA GLY A 165 -24.18 18.88 3.77
C GLY A 165 -24.02 18.10 5.07
N ASP A 166 -25.06 18.04 5.90
CA ASP A 166 -25.04 17.46 7.24
C ASP A 166 -25.26 15.94 7.29
N ASN A 167 -25.41 15.27 6.13
CA ASN A 167 -25.67 13.84 6.11
C ASN A 167 -24.39 13.03 6.29
N SER A 168 -24.14 12.54 7.48
CA SER A 168 -22.97 11.74 7.83
C SER A 168 -22.77 10.52 6.94
N ALA A 169 -23.84 9.85 6.49
CA ALA A 169 -23.72 8.67 5.63
C ALA A 169 -23.12 9.03 4.26
N ILE A 170 -23.46 10.19 3.71
CA ILE A 170 -22.88 10.68 2.45
C ILE A 170 -21.40 10.98 2.63
N HIS A 171 -20.99 11.60 3.75
CA HIS A 171 -19.59 11.85 4.07
C HIS A 171 -18.78 10.55 4.15
N PHE A 172 -19.30 9.52 4.83
CA PHE A 172 -18.63 8.23 4.91
C PHE A 172 -18.51 7.57 3.53
N VAL A 173 -19.57 7.57 2.72
CA VAL A 173 -19.51 6.98 1.37
C VAL A 173 -18.53 7.75 0.48
N GLN A 174 -18.58 9.09 0.48
CA GLN A 174 -17.67 9.92 -0.30
C GLN A 174 -16.21 9.66 0.05
N ALA A 175 -15.88 9.50 1.33
CA ALA A 175 -14.52 9.29 1.82
C ALA A 175 -13.81 8.06 1.20
N TYR A 176 -14.57 7.06 0.71
CA TYR A 176 -14.01 5.93 -0.03
C TYR A 176 -13.53 6.30 -1.43
N PHE A 177 -14.06 7.36 -2.01
CA PHE A 177 -13.79 7.75 -3.40
C PHE A 177 -12.90 8.96 -3.49
N PHE A 178 -13.18 10.03 -2.74
CA PHE A 178 -12.45 11.32 -2.81
C PHE A 178 -12.77 12.21 -1.60
N GLY A 179 -12.09 13.36 -1.51
CA GLY A 179 -12.27 14.34 -0.45
C GLY A 179 -11.25 14.18 0.68
N GLU A 180 -11.24 15.14 1.61
CA GLU A 180 -10.23 15.28 2.67
C GLU A 180 -10.82 14.92 4.04
N ALA A 181 -11.35 13.71 4.20
CA ALA A 181 -11.81 13.23 5.49
C ALA A 181 -10.64 12.63 6.30
N HIS A 182 -10.46 13.02 7.55
CA HIS A 182 -9.34 12.57 8.41
C HIS A 182 -9.32 11.05 8.68
N TRP A 183 -10.42 10.33 8.42
CA TRP A 183 -10.50 8.87 8.47
C TRP A 183 -10.29 8.19 7.10
N SER A 184 -10.05 8.99 6.04
CA SER A 184 -9.82 8.49 4.69
C SER A 184 -8.34 8.54 4.35
N TYR A 185 -7.63 7.45 4.64
CA TYR A 185 -6.19 7.34 4.37
C TYR A 185 -5.90 7.01 2.91
N PHE A 186 -6.73 6.20 2.27
CA PHE A 186 -6.51 5.72 0.91
C PHE A 186 -7.80 5.83 0.07
N PRO A 187 -8.31 7.04 -0.20
CA PRO A 187 -9.45 7.21 -1.08
C PRO A 187 -9.14 6.71 -2.49
N LEU A 188 -10.17 6.27 -3.24
CA LEU A 188 -9.96 5.74 -4.58
C LEU A 188 -9.20 6.74 -5.47
N PHE A 189 -9.53 8.01 -5.42
CA PHE A 189 -8.81 9.09 -6.10
C PHE A 189 -7.98 9.89 -5.11
N PRO A 190 -6.68 10.13 -5.39
CA PRO A 190 -5.94 9.81 -6.62
C PRO A 190 -5.29 8.41 -6.63
N TRP A 191 -5.45 7.60 -5.57
CA TRP A 191 -4.70 6.36 -5.35
C TRP A 191 -4.89 5.28 -6.42
N LEU A 192 -6.03 5.26 -7.14
CA LEU A 192 -6.29 4.36 -8.27
C LEU A 192 -5.23 4.48 -9.38
N SER A 193 -4.56 5.63 -9.50
CA SER A 193 -3.50 5.83 -10.49
C SER A 193 -2.35 4.83 -10.33
N TYR A 194 -2.01 4.39 -9.11
CA TYR A 194 -0.92 3.43 -8.89
C TYR A 194 -1.22 2.03 -9.43
N PRO A 195 -2.35 1.38 -9.13
CA PRO A 195 -2.67 0.10 -9.77
C PRO A 195 -2.88 0.24 -11.29
N LEU A 196 -3.42 1.36 -11.79
CA LEU A 196 -3.48 1.61 -13.22
C LEU A 196 -2.09 1.76 -13.85
N GLY A 197 -1.15 2.42 -13.17
CA GLY A 197 0.25 2.52 -13.59
C GLY A 197 0.92 1.15 -13.69
N GLY A 198 0.72 0.29 -12.69
CA GLY A 198 1.21 -1.09 -12.73
C GLY A 198 0.59 -1.92 -13.85
N TYR A 199 -0.71 -1.77 -14.10
CA TYR A 199 -1.44 -2.40 -15.21
C TYR A 199 -0.86 -1.96 -16.55
N LEU A 200 -0.69 -0.66 -16.75
CA LEU A 200 -0.07 -0.08 -17.95
C LEU A 200 1.38 -0.55 -18.14
N PHE A 201 2.15 -0.60 -17.06
CA PHE A 201 3.52 -1.08 -17.13
C PHE A 201 3.60 -2.50 -17.72
N TYR A 202 2.72 -3.43 -17.31
CA TYR A 202 2.63 -4.75 -17.90
C TYR A 202 2.31 -4.72 -19.41
N LEU A 203 1.40 -3.83 -19.85
CA LEU A 203 1.06 -3.71 -21.26
C LEU A 203 2.22 -3.15 -22.09
N VAL A 204 2.99 -2.22 -21.53
CA VAL A 204 4.08 -1.53 -22.22
C VAL A 204 5.38 -2.33 -22.19
N GLU A 205 5.65 -3.13 -21.15
CA GLU A 205 6.93 -3.83 -20.97
C GLU A 205 7.32 -4.76 -22.13
N LYS A 206 6.33 -5.22 -22.92
CA LYS A 206 6.53 -6.11 -24.09
C LYS A 206 6.70 -5.36 -25.40
N THR A 207 6.50 -4.04 -25.40
CA THR A 207 6.62 -3.24 -26.62
C THR A 207 8.09 -3.04 -27.03
N PRO A 208 8.38 -2.89 -28.35
CA PRO A 208 9.74 -2.59 -28.81
C PRO A 208 10.31 -1.31 -28.19
N PHE A 209 9.47 -0.30 -27.99
CA PHE A 209 9.84 0.95 -27.33
C PHE A 209 10.39 0.70 -25.92
N PHE A 210 9.72 -0.10 -25.12
CA PHE A 210 10.17 -0.41 -23.76
C PHE A 210 11.47 -1.23 -23.75
N GLN A 211 11.64 -2.14 -24.71
CA GLN A 211 12.89 -2.91 -24.80
C GLN A 211 14.10 -2.01 -25.11
N HIS A 212 13.92 -0.93 -25.89
CA HIS A 212 14.96 0.09 -26.11
C HIS A 212 15.30 0.85 -24.82
N ILE A 213 14.29 1.24 -24.02
CA ILE A 213 14.51 1.87 -22.70
C ILE A 213 15.24 0.91 -21.76
N LYS A 214 14.83 -0.36 -21.74
CA LYS A 214 15.44 -1.38 -20.91
C LYS A 214 16.92 -1.62 -21.25
N ALA A 215 17.29 -1.56 -22.54
CA ALA A 215 18.68 -1.65 -22.98
C ALA A 215 19.55 -0.50 -22.44
N ARG A 216 18.94 0.65 -22.08
CA ARG A 216 19.59 1.84 -21.51
C ARG A 216 19.23 2.04 -20.03
N ALA A 217 18.85 0.99 -19.32
CA ALA A 217 18.33 1.07 -17.94
C ALA A 217 19.29 1.79 -16.98
N GLY A 218 20.61 1.66 -17.15
CA GLY A 218 21.60 2.38 -16.34
C GLY A 218 21.57 3.90 -16.54
N LEU A 219 21.46 4.36 -17.79
CA LEU A 219 21.32 5.78 -18.10
C LEU A 219 19.99 6.33 -17.56
N PHE A 220 18.91 5.57 -17.74
CA PHE A 220 17.60 5.95 -17.23
C PHE A 220 17.57 6.04 -15.71
N TRP A 221 18.21 5.09 -15.01
CA TRP A 221 18.38 5.13 -13.57
C TRP A 221 19.17 6.38 -13.13
N LEU A 222 20.26 6.73 -13.83
CA LEU A 222 21.04 7.92 -13.53
C LEU A 222 20.21 9.21 -13.70
N VAL A 223 19.48 9.35 -14.82
CA VAL A 223 18.59 10.48 -15.07
C VAL A 223 17.54 10.63 -13.97
N LEU A 224 16.87 9.52 -13.62
CA LEU A 224 15.91 9.52 -12.52
C LEU A 224 16.57 9.91 -11.18
N SER A 225 17.80 9.45 -10.92
CA SER A 225 18.54 9.81 -9.70
C SER A 225 18.76 11.32 -9.61
N VAL A 226 19.14 11.98 -10.71
CA VAL A 226 19.32 13.44 -10.75
C VAL A 226 18.00 14.16 -10.54
N ILE A 227 16.93 13.76 -11.25
CA ILE A 227 15.60 14.37 -11.12
C ILE A 227 15.08 14.25 -9.69
N LEU A 228 15.18 13.05 -9.11
CA LEU A 228 14.70 12.79 -7.73
C LEU A 228 15.55 13.52 -6.70
N ALA A 229 16.87 13.60 -6.88
CA ALA A 229 17.73 14.38 -5.99
C ALA A 229 17.38 15.89 -6.04
N ALA A 230 17.15 16.45 -7.23
CA ALA A 230 16.74 17.84 -7.40
C ALA A 230 15.35 18.15 -6.83
N SER A 231 14.45 17.18 -6.82
CA SER A 231 13.05 17.29 -6.34
C SER A 231 12.81 16.60 -5.00
N LEU A 232 13.86 16.14 -4.30
CA LEU A 232 13.73 15.36 -3.06
C LEU A 232 12.96 16.13 -1.98
N MET A 233 13.23 17.41 -1.84
CA MET A 233 12.54 18.26 -0.84
C MET A 233 11.04 18.33 -1.08
N TYR A 234 10.59 18.35 -2.34
CA TYR A 234 9.17 18.28 -2.68
C TYR A 234 8.56 16.94 -2.25
N GLY A 235 9.16 15.83 -2.68
CA GLY A 235 8.67 14.51 -2.33
C GLY A 235 8.70 14.24 -0.83
N PHE A 236 9.76 14.67 -0.14
CA PHE A 236 9.90 14.54 1.30
C PHE A 236 8.84 15.34 2.05
N ARG A 237 8.60 16.61 1.65
CA ARG A 237 7.58 17.47 2.26
C ARG A 237 6.19 16.84 2.19
N ILE A 238 5.74 16.39 1.00
CA ILE A 238 4.41 15.78 0.84
C ILE A 238 4.33 14.47 1.64
N SER A 239 5.34 13.61 1.54
CA SER A 239 5.33 12.30 2.21
C SER A 239 5.37 12.36 3.75
N THR A 240 5.83 13.47 4.34
CA THR A 240 5.92 13.64 5.80
C THR A 240 4.74 14.41 6.39
N GLN A 241 3.84 14.91 5.56
CA GLN A 241 2.59 15.54 5.95
C GLN A 241 1.44 14.58 5.58
N LEU A 242 0.94 13.80 6.54
CA LEU A 242 0.02 12.68 6.28
C LEU A 242 -1.23 13.12 5.50
N GLU A 243 -1.81 14.26 5.82
CA GLU A 243 -2.97 14.79 5.10
C GLU A 243 -2.64 15.05 3.62
N ALA A 244 -1.53 15.76 3.35
CA ALA A 244 -1.07 16.00 2.00
C ALA A 244 -0.66 14.71 1.28
N TYR A 245 -0.11 13.73 2.02
CA TYR A 245 0.27 12.44 1.45
C TYR A 245 -0.94 11.61 1.04
N TYR A 246 -1.97 11.54 1.86
CA TYR A 246 -3.15 10.72 1.56
C TYR A 246 -4.05 11.34 0.48
N HIS A 247 -4.07 12.67 0.37
CA HIS A 247 -4.92 13.42 -0.57
C HIS A 247 -4.11 14.18 -1.64
N HIS A 248 -2.99 13.61 -2.03
CA HIS A 248 -2.02 14.25 -2.93
C HIS A 248 -2.58 14.52 -4.34
N ASP A 249 -1.94 15.46 -5.02
CA ASP A 249 -2.26 15.90 -6.37
C ASP A 249 -1.56 15.07 -7.48
N VAL A 250 -1.88 15.42 -8.74
CA VAL A 250 -1.32 14.75 -9.92
C VAL A 250 0.21 14.92 -10.00
N LEU A 251 0.77 16.01 -9.52
CA LEU A 251 2.22 16.24 -9.56
C LEU A 251 2.95 15.25 -8.64
N PHE A 252 2.39 15.00 -7.45
CA PHE A 252 2.95 13.99 -6.55
C PHE A 252 2.76 12.56 -7.10
N VAL A 253 1.67 12.27 -7.81
CA VAL A 253 1.50 10.99 -8.51
C VAL A 253 2.62 10.78 -9.53
N LEU A 254 2.93 11.79 -10.35
CA LEU A 254 4.02 11.72 -11.33
C LEU A 254 5.39 11.56 -10.67
N TRP A 255 5.64 12.32 -9.61
CA TRP A 255 6.87 12.20 -8.82
C TRP A 255 7.02 10.80 -8.22
N THR A 256 5.95 10.26 -7.68
CA THR A 256 5.93 8.90 -7.10
C THR A 256 6.16 7.83 -8.16
N PHE A 257 5.63 7.97 -9.38
CA PHE A 257 5.95 7.04 -10.48
C PHE A 257 7.44 7.08 -10.85
N ALA A 258 8.05 8.27 -10.89
CA ALA A 258 9.49 8.41 -11.10
C ALA A 258 10.26 7.72 -9.96
N PHE A 259 9.84 7.93 -8.71
CA PHE A 259 10.44 7.32 -7.52
C PHE A 259 10.30 5.79 -7.53
N VAL A 260 9.10 5.25 -7.76
CA VAL A 260 8.85 3.80 -7.80
C VAL A 260 9.64 3.12 -8.92
N THR A 261 9.77 3.79 -10.07
CA THR A 261 10.58 3.28 -11.18
C THR A 261 12.07 3.25 -10.82
N TRP A 262 12.58 4.33 -10.24
CA TRP A 262 13.96 4.40 -9.73
C TRP A 262 14.21 3.34 -8.64
N TRP A 263 13.26 3.17 -7.72
CA TRP A 263 13.30 2.19 -6.64
C TRP A 263 13.37 0.76 -7.18
N LEU A 264 12.52 0.45 -8.16
CA LEU A 264 12.52 -0.84 -8.88
C LEU A 264 13.89 -1.12 -9.53
N LEU A 265 14.42 -0.14 -10.27
CA LEU A 265 15.73 -0.27 -10.94
C LEU A 265 16.87 -0.44 -9.93
N SER A 266 16.84 0.29 -8.82
CA SER A 266 17.84 0.19 -7.74
C SER A 266 17.84 -1.21 -7.12
N TRP A 267 16.67 -1.76 -6.76
CA TRP A 267 16.57 -3.12 -6.23
C TRP A 267 16.95 -4.19 -7.26
N GLN A 268 16.65 -3.95 -8.54
CA GLN A 268 17.07 -4.84 -9.61
C GLN A 268 18.61 -4.90 -9.73
N GLN A 269 19.31 -3.78 -9.54
CA GLN A 269 20.77 -3.76 -9.51
C GLN A 269 21.28 -4.43 -8.23
N MET A 270 20.74 -4.09 -7.07
CA MET A 270 21.13 -4.73 -5.81
C MET A 270 20.99 -6.25 -5.85
N GLU A 271 19.92 -6.79 -6.45
CA GLU A 271 19.71 -8.24 -6.59
C GLU A 271 20.79 -8.91 -7.46
N LYS A 272 21.38 -8.18 -8.43
CA LYS A 272 22.48 -8.69 -9.24
C LYS A 272 23.81 -8.71 -8.50
N TRP A 273 24.07 -7.70 -7.66
CA TRP A 273 25.35 -7.52 -6.97
C TRP A 273 25.42 -8.27 -5.64
N ILE A 274 24.29 -8.41 -4.97
CA ILE A 274 24.23 -9.04 -3.64
C ILE A 274 23.67 -10.46 -3.79
N PRO A 275 24.45 -11.51 -3.48
CA PRO A 275 23.96 -12.87 -3.54
C PRO A 275 22.83 -13.12 -2.54
N GLU A 276 22.06 -14.17 -2.81
CA GLU A 276 20.97 -14.61 -1.93
C GLU A 276 21.47 -14.81 -0.49
N ASN A 277 20.87 -14.08 0.44
CA ASN A 277 21.21 -14.12 1.86
C ASN A 277 19.98 -14.27 2.76
N ARG A 278 20.18 -14.35 4.08
CA ARG A 278 19.08 -14.53 5.05
C ARG A 278 18.08 -13.38 5.03
N VAL A 279 18.57 -12.14 4.81
CA VAL A 279 17.71 -10.93 4.75
C VAL A 279 16.83 -10.99 3.51
N PHE A 280 17.39 -11.27 2.33
CA PHE A 280 16.60 -11.39 1.10
C PHE A 280 15.56 -12.51 1.17
N ARG A 281 15.91 -13.64 1.77
CA ARG A 281 14.95 -14.74 2.03
C ARG A 281 13.81 -14.30 2.95
N TYR A 282 14.12 -13.56 4.01
CA TYR A 282 13.13 -13.03 4.92
C TYR A 282 12.19 -12.01 4.23
N LEU A 283 12.76 -11.06 3.50
CA LEU A 283 11.98 -10.08 2.75
C LEU A 283 11.06 -10.76 1.72
N ARG A 284 11.55 -11.74 0.98
CA ARG A 284 10.70 -12.52 0.06
C ARG A 284 9.63 -13.33 0.78
N PHE A 285 9.90 -13.83 1.98
CA PHE A 285 8.86 -14.46 2.81
C PHE A 285 7.75 -13.47 3.15
N CYS A 286 8.09 -12.26 3.61
CA CYS A 286 7.12 -11.19 3.86
C CYS A 286 6.34 -10.83 2.58
N GLY A 287 7.04 -10.61 1.47
CA GLY A 287 6.44 -10.25 0.19
C GLY A 287 5.55 -11.34 -0.44
N LYS A 288 5.82 -12.61 -0.16
CA LYS A 288 4.95 -13.73 -0.57
C LYS A 288 3.64 -13.77 0.22
N ASN A 289 3.63 -13.26 1.45
CA ASN A 289 2.54 -13.38 2.39
C ASN A 289 1.97 -12.01 2.80
N VAL A 290 2.10 -11.00 1.93
CA VAL A 290 1.74 -9.60 2.19
C VAL A 290 0.41 -9.46 2.92
N THR A 291 -0.69 -10.01 2.38
CA THR A 291 -2.02 -9.80 2.94
C THR A 291 -2.15 -10.36 4.36
N VAL A 292 -1.61 -11.56 4.60
CA VAL A 292 -1.65 -12.20 5.92
C VAL A 292 -0.81 -11.41 6.91
N PHE A 293 0.40 -11.02 6.49
CA PHE A 293 1.31 -10.21 7.31
C PHE A 293 0.70 -8.84 7.63
N TYR A 294 0.07 -8.19 6.63
CA TYR A 294 -0.63 -6.92 6.78
C TYR A 294 -1.74 -6.99 7.83
N ILE A 295 -2.61 -8.00 7.76
CA ILE A 295 -3.70 -8.18 8.73
C ILE A 295 -3.16 -8.41 10.13
N ILE A 296 -2.18 -9.30 10.28
CA ILE A 296 -1.63 -9.66 11.59
C ILE A 296 -0.95 -8.46 12.24
N GLN A 297 -0.09 -7.74 11.51
CA GLN A 297 0.60 -6.59 12.06
C GLN A 297 -0.37 -5.48 12.49
N TRP A 298 -1.45 -5.23 11.72
CA TRP A 298 -2.45 -4.26 12.08
C TRP A 298 -3.26 -4.67 13.32
N LEU A 299 -3.66 -5.94 13.41
CA LEU A 299 -4.33 -6.45 14.62
C LEU A 299 -3.47 -6.27 15.88
N LEU A 300 -2.15 -6.44 15.76
CA LEU A 300 -1.22 -6.22 16.87
C LEU A 300 -1.06 -4.72 17.15
N ILE A 301 -0.63 -3.93 16.17
CA ILE A 301 -0.31 -2.52 16.35
C ILE A 301 -1.54 -1.73 16.80
N GLY A 302 -2.70 -1.89 16.15
CA GLY A 302 -3.90 -1.12 16.45
C GLY A 302 -4.40 -1.34 17.87
N ASN A 303 -4.46 -2.59 18.34
CA ASN A 303 -4.90 -2.88 19.71
C ASN A 303 -3.89 -2.43 20.77
N ILE A 304 -2.58 -2.55 20.50
CA ILE A 304 -1.53 -2.07 21.41
C ILE A 304 -1.51 -0.53 21.43
N ALA A 305 -1.74 0.12 20.30
CA ALA A 305 -1.79 1.58 20.19
C ALA A 305 -2.80 2.22 21.13
N THR A 306 -3.91 1.56 21.42
CA THR A 306 -4.90 2.07 22.40
C THR A 306 -4.29 2.34 23.79
N ALA A 307 -3.26 1.57 24.18
CA ALA A 307 -2.57 1.75 25.46
C ALA A 307 -1.30 2.61 25.35
N LEU A 308 -0.65 2.63 24.17
CA LEU A 308 0.68 3.24 23.99
C LEU A 308 0.68 4.43 23.02
N TYR A 309 -0.50 5.00 22.73
CA TYR A 309 -0.64 6.05 21.73
C TYR A 309 0.30 7.23 22.01
N ARG A 310 1.17 7.52 21.03
CA ARG A 310 2.13 8.63 21.02
C ARG A 310 2.96 8.80 22.29
N SER A 311 3.35 7.69 22.94
CA SER A 311 4.06 7.71 24.21
C SER A 311 5.48 7.14 24.15
N GLN A 312 5.90 6.55 23.04
CA GLN A 312 7.14 5.78 22.98
C GLN A 312 8.33 6.64 22.54
N SER A 313 9.44 6.52 23.31
CA SER A 313 10.74 7.08 22.94
C SER A 313 11.35 6.36 21.71
N PRO A 314 12.40 6.92 21.07
CA PRO A 314 13.05 6.27 19.92
C PRO A 314 13.54 4.85 20.20
N LEU A 315 14.08 4.60 21.39
CA LEU A 315 14.55 3.27 21.79
C LEU A 315 13.38 2.29 21.96
N GLN A 316 12.32 2.71 22.63
CA GLN A 316 11.11 1.90 22.82
C GLN A 316 10.43 1.60 21.47
N TRP A 317 10.35 2.59 20.57
CA TRP A 317 9.86 2.41 19.22
C TRP A 317 10.65 1.36 18.45
N PHE A 318 11.99 1.39 18.54
CA PHE A 318 12.86 0.41 17.88
C PHE A 318 12.66 -1.01 18.47
N ILE A 319 12.49 -1.13 19.77
CA ILE A 319 12.16 -2.40 20.43
C ILE A 319 10.82 -2.92 19.93
N TRP A 320 9.79 -2.06 19.86
CA TRP A 320 8.48 -2.43 19.32
C TRP A 320 8.55 -2.85 17.86
N LEU A 321 9.36 -2.20 17.03
CA LEU A 321 9.58 -2.62 15.65
C LEU A 321 10.07 -4.06 15.56
N ILE A 322 11.05 -4.43 16.36
CA ILE A 322 11.58 -5.80 16.41
C ILE A 322 10.50 -6.78 16.89
N ILE A 323 9.79 -6.45 17.97
CA ILE A 323 8.74 -7.29 18.54
C ILE A 323 7.63 -7.54 17.52
N ILE A 324 7.12 -6.50 16.88
CA ILE A 324 6.02 -6.61 15.90
C ILE A 324 6.46 -7.41 14.66
N LEU A 325 7.68 -7.19 14.15
CA LEU A 325 8.21 -7.96 13.02
C LEU A 325 8.36 -9.45 13.35
N ILE A 326 8.87 -9.78 14.54
CA ILE A 326 9.02 -11.17 14.99
C ILE A 326 7.63 -11.80 15.19
N ALA A 327 6.75 -11.16 15.95
CA ALA A 327 5.41 -11.66 16.24
C ALA A 327 4.60 -11.89 14.95
N SER A 328 4.59 -10.90 14.04
CA SER A 328 3.91 -11.01 12.76
C SER A 328 4.47 -12.15 11.89
N SER A 329 5.79 -12.34 11.92
CA SER A 329 6.45 -13.43 11.19
C SER A 329 6.08 -14.81 11.74
N LEU A 330 6.07 -14.97 13.06
CA LEU A 330 5.72 -16.22 13.73
C LEU A 330 4.24 -16.56 13.52
N LEU A 331 3.35 -15.60 13.71
CA LEU A 331 1.91 -15.78 13.48
C LEU A 331 1.59 -16.08 12.00
N THR A 332 2.27 -15.41 11.07
CA THR A 332 2.14 -15.72 9.63
C THR A 332 2.58 -17.15 9.33
N LYS A 333 3.71 -17.62 9.87
CA LYS A 333 4.15 -19.01 9.72
C LYS A 333 3.15 -19.99 10.33
N GLY A 334 2.64 -19.70 11.53
CA GLY A 334 1.60 -20.51 12.20
C GLY A 334 0.35 -20.65 11.33
N TYR A 335 -0.16 -19.54 10.81
CA TYR A 335 -1.30 -19.53 9.89
C TYR A 335 -1.07 -20.41 8.65
N LEU A 336 0.11 -20.32 8.03
CA LEU A 336 0.45 -21.10 6.84
C LEU A 336 0.51 -22.61 7.15
N LEU A 337 1.01 -22.99 8.32
CA LEU A 337 1.03 -24.41 8.75
C LEU A 337 -0.39 -24.95 8.97
N VAL A 338 -1.26 -24.19 9.61
CA VAL A 338 -2.67 -24.59 9.81
C VAL A 338 -3.37 -24.73 8.47
N ARG A 339 -3.22 -23.76 7.58
CA ARG A 339 -3.79 -23.79 6.23
C ARG A 339 -3.34 -25.01 5.42
N LYS A 340 -2.05 -25.35 5.47
CA LYS A 340 -1.50 -26.52 4.79
C LYS A 340 -2.12 -27.81 5.32
N LYS A 341 -2.28 -27.95 6.64
CA LYS A 341 -2.93 -29.12 7.27
C LYS A 341 -4.40 -29.23 6.87
N ALA A 342 -5.13 -28.12 6.78
CA ALA A 342 -6.51 -28.09 6.34
C ALA A 342 -6.67 -28.52 4.87
N SER A 343 -5.77 -28.06 3.98
CA SER A 343 -5.78 -28.43 2.55
C SER A 343 -5.37 -29.88 2.28
N CYS A 344 -4.69 -30.56 3.22
CA CYS A 344 -4.35 -31.99 3.09
C CYS A 344 -5.46 -32.93 3.60
N LYS A 345 -6.52 -32.38 4.22
CA LYS A 345 -7.66 -33.14 4.74
C LYS A 345 -8.89 -33.09 3.83
N LEU A 346 -8.86 -32.28 2.79
CA LEU A 346 -9.85 -32.16 1.72
C LEU A 346 -9.32 -32.83 0.43
#